data_dfc5f1dd7c9c9d6f1121a01a7fb0f359
#
_entry.id   dfc5f1dd7c9c9d6f1121a01a7fb0f359
#
_cell.length_a   1.000
_cell.length_b   1.000
_cell.length_c   1.000
_cell.angle_alpha   90.00
_cell.angle_beta   90.00
_cell.angle_gamma   90.00
#
_symmetry.space_group_name_H-M   'P 1'
#
loop_
_entity.id
_entity.type
_entity.pdbx_description
1 polymer ?
#
loop_
_entity_poly.entity_id
_entity_poly.type
_entity_poly.pdbx_seq_one_letter_code
_entity_poly.pdbx_strand_id
1 'polypeptide(L)'
;MDANSIDILLVEDNIDDAELTIRGLKKYSMANNLFHVPDGEEALDFIFATGKYLGKRDILQRPKLILLDIQMPKLSGIEVLKKIRGDERTRLMPVVILTSSREDPDIKKCYELGVNSYIVKPVKFDNFAEAIKNLGFYWLLLNQPPI
;
A
#
# COMPACT_ATOMS: atom_id res chain seq x y z
N MET A 1 11.54 2.57 -15.17
CA MET A 1 10.14 2.82 -14.79
C MET A 1 9.97 4.29 -14.43
N ASP A 2 8.93 4.90 -14.96
CA ASP A 2 8.56 6.26 -14.59
C ASP A 2 7.95 6.28 -13.18
N ALA A 3 8.50 7.09 -12.27
CA ALA A 3 8.02 7.17 -10.89
C ALA A 3 6.58 7.71 -10.77
N ASN A 4 6.04 8.28 -11.84
CA ASN A 4 4.67 8.78 -11.85
C ASN A 4 3.65 7.75 -12.34
N SER A 5 4.08 6.61 -12.90
CA SER A 5 3.17 5.59 -13.42
C SER A 5 3.14 4.33 -12.56
N ILE A 6 3.22 4.51 -11.24
CA ILE A 6 3.15 3.40 -10.28
C ILE A 6 1.69 2.99 -10.05
N ASP A 7 1.38 1.71 -10.26
CA ASP A 7 0.06 1.17 -9.98
C ASP A 7 -0.09 0.76 -8.52
N ILE A 8 0.94 0.09 -7.98
CA ILE A 8 0.92 -0.40 -6.60
C ILE A 8 2.14 0.13 -5.85
N LEU A 9 1.90 0.77 -4.73
CA LEU A 9 2.95 1.12 -3.77
C LEU A 9 2.89 0.09 -2.64
N LEU A 10 3.97 -0.67 -2.45
CA LEU A 10 4.11 -1.64 -1.37
C LEU A 10 4.97 -1.03 -0.26
N VAL A 11 4.41 -0.89 0.92
CA VAL A 11 5.11 -0.37 2.10
C VAL A 11 5.31 -1.52 3.08
N GLU A 12 6.53 -2.07 3.12
CA GLU A 12 6.85 -3.27 3.88
C GLU A 12 8.32 -3.25 4.28
N ASP A 13 8.59 -3.34 5.59
CA ASP A 13 9.96 -3.35 6.10
C ASP A 13 10.59 -4.75 6.13
N ASN A 14 9.78 -5.80 6.16
CA ASN A 14 10.27 -7.18 6.16
C ASN A 14 10.51 -7.64 4.72
N ILE A 15 11.78 -7.94 4.42
CA ILE A 15 12.18 -8.30 3.06
C ILE A 15 11.49 -9.58 2.58
N ASP A 16 11.38 -10.58 3.45
CA ASP A 16 10.75 -11.84 3.10
C ASP A 16 9.26 -11.66 2.78
N ASP A 17 8.57 -10.86 3.59
CA ASP A 17 7.16 -10.56 3.35
C ASP A 17 6.98 -9.75 2.06
N ALA A 18 7.87 -8.80 1.79
CA ALA A 18 7.83 -8.04 0.56
C ALA A 18 8.02 -8.94 -0.67
N GLU A 19 8.99 -9.85 -0.62
CA GLU A 19 9.23 -10.79 -1.71
C GLU A 19 8.02 -11.70 -1.95
N LEU A 20 7.39 -12.18 -0.88
CA LEU A 20 6.21 -13.04 -0.97
C LEU A 20 5.06 -12.29 -1.65
N THR A 21 4.83 -11.05 -1.26
CA THR A 21 3.79 -10.21 -1.85
C THR A 21 4.07 -9.97 -3.33
N ILE A 22 5.30 -9.62 -3.67
CA ILE A 22 5.70 -9.36 -5.06
C ILE A 22 5.52 -10.60 -5.91
N ARG A 23 5.91 -11.78 -5.40
CA ARG A 23 5.71 -13.06 -6.11
C ARG A 23 4.24 -13.34 -6.37
N GLY A 24 3.39 -13.10 -5.36
CA GLY A 24 1.96 -13.31 -5.52
C GLY A 24 1.38 -12.42 -6.60
N LEU A 25 1.79 -11.17 -6.65
CA LEU A 25 1.35 -10.22 -7.66
C LEU A 25 1.87 -10.59 -9.05
N LYS A 26 3.14 -10.97 -9.15
CA LYS A 26 3.74 -11.38 -10.44
C LYS A 26 3.05 -12.61 -11.02
N LYS A 27 2.71 -13.56 -10.19
CA LYS A 27 2.03 -14.78 -10.62
C LYS A 27 0.73 -14.46 -11.37
N TYR A 28 0.08 -13.37 -11.03
CA TYR A 28 -1.17 -12.93 -11.62
C TYR A 28 -1.01 -11.68 -12.48
N SER A 29 0.21 -11.37 -12.92
CA SER A 29 0.52 -10.25 -13.82
C SER A 29 0.16 -8.88 -13.26
N MET A 30 0.31 -8.70 -11.95
CA MET A 30 -0.07 -7.45 -11.27
C MET A 30 1.11 -6.64 -10.70
N ALA A 31 2.34 -7.03 -11.01
CA ALA A 31 3.52 -6.38 -10.42
C ALA A 31 4.32 -5.56 -11.43
N ASN A 32 3.77 -5.29 -12.63
CA ASN A 32 4.52 -4.60 -13.68
C ASN A 32 4.91 -3.18 -13.29
N ASN A 33 4.03 -2.49 -12.56
CA ASN A 33 4.26 -1.12 -12.11
C ASN A 33 4.16 -1.03 -10.58
N LEU A 34 4.88 -1.92 -9.90
CA LEU A 34 4.95 -1.93 -8.45
C LEU A 34 6.22 -1.23 -7.98
N PHE A 35 6.09 -0.40 -6.96
CA PHE A 35 7.22 0.22 -6.29
C PHE A 35 7.22 -0.15 -4.81
N HIS A 36 8.35 -0.61 -4.30
CA HIS A 36 8.49 -1.03 -2.91
C HIS A 36 9.30 -0.01 -2.12
N VAL A 37 8.76 0.41 -0.98
CA VAL A 37 9.49 1.26 -0.01
C VAL A 37 9.54 0.53 1.33
N PRO A 38 10.65 0.67 2.08
CA PRO A 38 10.88 -0.15 3.27
C PRO A 38 10.31 0.40 4.57
N ASP A 39 9.82 1.64 4.60
CA ASP A 39 9.34 2.24 5.84
C ASP A 39 8.32 3.34 5.59
N GLY A 40 7.70 3.80 6.69
CA GLY A 40 6.63 4.78 6.61
C GLY A 40 7.11 6.17 6.21
N GLU A 41 8.31 6.56 6.59
CA GLU A 41 8.86 7.87 6.21
C GLU A 41 9.06 7.93 4.69
N GLU A 42 9.66 6.90 4.12
CA GLU A 42 9.86 6.84 2.68
C GLU A 42 8.53 6.75 1.94
N ALA A 43 7.56 6.04 2.51
CA ALA A 43 6.21 5.97 1.94
C ALA A 43 5.59 7.37 1.82
N LEU A 44 5.68 8.17 2.89
CA LEU A 44 5.13 9.53 2.87
C LEU A 44 5.88 10.42 1.89
N ASP A 45 7.21 10.31 1.84
CA ASP A 45 7.99 11.07 0.87
C ASP A 45 7.59 10.70 -0.56
N PHE A 46 7.36 9.43 -0.83
CA PHE A 46 6.91 8.99 -2.14
C PHE A 46 5.51 9.51 -2.47
N ILE A 47 4.57 9.34 -1.55
CA ILE A 47 3.16 9.74 -1.77
C ILE A 47 3.04 11.26 -1.96
N PHE A 48 3.73 12.04 -1.13
CA PHE A 48 3.62 13.50 -1.14
C PHE A 48 4.68 14.19 -2.01
N ALA A 49 5.51 13.42 -2.70
CA ALA A 49 6.58 13.96 -3.56
C ALA A 49 7.52 14.90 -2.81
N THR A 50 7.95 14.46 -1.62
CA THR A 50 8.85 15.21 -0.75
C THR A 50 10.16 14.43 -0.53
N GLY A 51 11.09 14.99 0.25
CA GLY A 51 12.35 14.33 0.53
C GLY A 51 13.11 13.99 -0.74
N LYS A 52 13.55 12.75 -0.87
CA LYS A 52 14.31 12.33 -2.06
C LYS A 52 13.47 12.27 -3.34
N TYR A 53 12.15 12.38 -3.23
CA TYR A 53 11.26 12.40 -4.38
C TYR A 53 10.82 13.81 -4.79
N LEU A 54 11.31 14.82 -4.10
CA LEU A 54 11.03 16.21 -4.45
C LEU A 54 11.55 16.52 -5.85
N GLY A 55 10.66 17.03 -6.71
CA GLY A 55 10.99 17.31 -8.10
C GLY A 55 11.05 16.09 -9.01
N LYS A 56 10.89 14.88 -8.44
CA LYS A 56 10.94 13.61 -9.20
C LYS A 56 9.56 12.98 -9.37
N ARG A 57 8.60 13.38 -8.58
CA ARG A 57 7.22 12.90 -8.63
C ARG A 57 6.24 14.04 -8.55
N ASP A 58 5.08 13.82 -9.15
CA ASP A 58 3.93 14.71 -9.03
C ASP A 58 2.93 14.06 -8.06
N ILE A 59 2.57 14.75 -6.99
CA ILE A 59 1.62 14.24 -6.00
C ILE A 59 0.27 13.87 -6.62
N LEU A 60 -0.10 14.49 -7.72
CA LEU A 60 -1.36 14.19 -8.41
C LEU A 60 -1.30 12.88 -9.20
N GLN A 61 -0.12 12.35 -9.43
CA GLN A 61 0.08 11.05 -10.07
C GLN A 61 0.11 9.95 -8.99
N ARG A 62 -1.05 9.68 -8.40
CA ARG A 62 -1.18 8.78 -7.26
C ARG A 62 -1.10 7.32 -7.67
N PRO A 63 -0.50 6.44 -6.83
CA PRO A 63 -0.66 5.01 -7.01
C PRO A 63 -2.14 4.62 -7.01
N LYS A 64 -2.48 3.59 -7.76
CA LYS A 64 -3.86 3.09 -7.78
C LYS A 64 -4.22 2.33 -6.51
N LEU A 65 -3.21 1.77 -5.83
CA LEU A 65 -3.41 0.99 -4.63
C LEU A 65 -2.16 1.07 -3.75
N ILE A 66 -2.36 1.23 -2.44
CA ILE A 66 -1.28 1.13 -1.46
C ILE A 66 -1.48 -0.13 -0.65
N LEU A 67 -0.46 -0.99 -0.61
CA LEU A 67 -0.40 -2.14 0.30
C LEU A 67 0.50 -1.72 1.45
N LEU A 68 -0.03 -1.70 2.66
CA LEU A 68 0.61 -1.03 3.80
C LEU A 68 0.67 -1.95 5.03
N ASP A 69 1.88 -2.18 5.56
CA ASP A 69 2.03 -2.84 6.85
C ASP A 69 1.87 -1.81 7.97
N ILE A 70 1.32 -2.24 9.10
CA ILE A 70 1.17 -1.39 10.29
C ILE A 70 2.45 -1.37 11.11
N GLN A 71 3.06 -2.53 11.32
CA GLN A 71 4.18 -2.67 12.25
C GLN A 71 5.51 -2.42 11.55
N MET A 72 5.92 -1.16 11.51
CA MET A 72 7.17 -0.75 10.89
C MET A 72 7.96 0.14 11.83
N PRO A 73 9.32 0.16 11.69
CA PRO A 73 10.13 1.07 12.49
C PRO A 73 9.90 2.52 12.09
N LYS A 74 10.29 3.45 12.94
CA LYS A 74 10.21 4.91 12.78
C LYS A 74 8.79 5.42 12.79
N LEU A 75 8.00 5.09 11.76
CA LEU A 75 6.64 5.58 11.59
C LEU A 75 5.73 4.41 11.29
N SER A 76 4.72 4.19 12.14
CA SER A 76 3.78 3.07 11.96
C SER A 76 2.88 3.28 10.75
N GLY A 77 2.34 2.18 10.21
CA GLY A 77 1.40 2.26 9.11
C GLY A 77 0.13 3.03 9.45
N ILE A 78 -0.31 2.98 10.71
CA ILE A 78 -1.47 3.77 11.14
C ILE A 78 -1.19 5.27 11.02
N GLU A 79 0.01 5.70 11.38
CA GLU A 79 0.40 7.10 11.24
C GLU A 79 0.50 7.52 9.78
N VAL A 80 1.02 6.62 8.92
CA VAL A 80 1.02 6.85 7.47
C VAL A 80 -0.41 7.01 6.96
N LEU A 81 -1.29 6.12 7.37
CA LEU A 81 -2.70 6.14 6.97
C LEU A 81 -3.40 7.43 7.42
N LYS A 82 -3.14 7.88 8.64
CA LYS A 82 -3.69 9.16 9.14
C LYS A 82 -3.30 10.33 8.24
N LYS A 83 -2.04 10.38 7.83
CA LYS A 83 -1.55 11.46 6.97
C LYS A 83 -2.18 11.40 5.58
N ILE A 84 -2.33 10.20 5.03
CA ILE A 84 -3.00 10.02 3.73
C ILE A 84 -4.45 10.51 3.81
N ARG A 85 -5.18 10.13 4.85
CA ARG A 85 -6.60 10.49 5.01
C ARG A 85 -6.80 11.95 5.40
N GLY A 86 -5.78 12.59 5.99
CA GLY A 86 -5.84 13.98 6.44
C GLY A 86 -5.54 15.02 5.38
N ASP A 87 -5.13 14.63 4.18
CA ASP A 87 -4.79 15.56 3.11
C ASP A 87 -5.79 15.39 1.96
N GLU A 88 -6.36 16.49 1.48
CA GLU A 88 -7.38 16.46 0.44
C GLU A 88 -6.89 15.80 -0.86
N ARG A 89 -5.59 15.91 -1.13
CA ARG A 89 -4.99 15.38 -2.36
C ARG A 89 -4.85 13.86 -2.34
N THR A 90 -4.89 13.23 -1.16
CA THR A 90 -4.60 11.80 -0.99
C THR A 90 -5.69 11.04 -0.23
N ARG A 91 -6.67 11.73 0.36
CA ARG A 91 -7.62 11.11 1.29
C ARG A 91 -8.45 9.98 0.70
N LEU A 92 -8.61 9.93 -0.61
CA LEU A 92 -9.43 8.90 -1.27
C LEU A 92 -8.60 7.76 -1.88
N MET A 93 -7.28 7.75 -1.64
CA MET A 93 -6.43 6.68 -2.18
C MET A 93 -6.83 5.33 -1.59
N PRO A 94 -6.99 4.29 -2.43
CA PRO A 94 -7.28 2.95 -1.91
C PRO A 94 -6.10 2.40 -1.13
N VAL A 95 -6.37 1.89 0.08
CA VAL A 95 -5.36 1.32 0.97
C VAL A 95 -5.83 -0.04 1.46
N VAL A 96 -4.95 -1.03 1.36
CA VAL A 96 -5.15 -2.37 1.92
C VAL A 96 -4.03 -2.62 2.92
N ILE A 97 -4.40 -3.05 4.11
CA ILE A 97 -3.44 -3.37 5.16
C ILE A 97 -3.00 -4.83 5.03
N LEU A 98 -1.68 -5.07 5.06
CA LEU A 98 -1.08 -6.41 5.10
C LEU A 98 -0.17 -6.47 6.32
N THR A 99 -0.62 -7.08 7.40
CA THR A 99 0.12 -7.02 8.66
C THR A 99 -0.04 -8.30 9.48
N SER A 100 0.93 -8.55 10.38
CA SER A 100 0.82 -9.64 11.35
C SER A 100 -0.03 -9.26 12.57
N SER A 101 -0.43 -8.01 12.73
CA SER A 101 -1.24 -7.58 13.86
C SER A 101 -2.67 -8.12 13.78
N ARG A 102 -3.12 -8.77 14.86
CA ARG A 102 -4.50 -9.22 15.05
C ARG A 102 -5.20 -8.42 16.14
N GLU A 103 -4.58 -7.34 16.60
CA GLU A 103 -5.09 -6.54 17.70
C GLU A 103 -6.36 -5.80 17.27
N ASP A 104 -7.45 -6.01 18.01
CA ASP A 104 -8.73 -5.36 17.71
C ASP A 104 -8.62 -3.84 17.60
N PRO A 105 -7.87 -3.13 18.48
CA PRO A 105 -7.71 -1.68 18.33
C PRO A 105 -7.07 -1.28 17.00
N ASP A 106 -6.09 -2.05 16.50
CA ASP A 106 -5.45 -1.76 15.22
C ASP A 106 -6.43 -1.94 14.07
N ILE A 107 -7.17 -3.04 14.08
CA ILE A 107 -8.18 -3.33 13.04
C ILE A 107 -9.23 -2.24 13.02
N LYS A 108 -9.78 -1.92 14.20
CA LYS A 108 -10.81 -0.89 14.33
C LYS A 108 -10.32 0.46 13.83
N LYS A 109 -9.10 0.85 14.24
CA LYS A 109 -8.53 2.13 13.84
C LYS A 109 -8.34 2.22 12.33
N CYS A 110 -7.87 1.15 11.70
CA CYS A 110 -7.70 1.12 10.25
C CYS A 110 -9.04 1.30 9.53
N TYR A 111 -10.08 0.60 9.96
CA TYR A 111 -11.39 0.77 9.34
C TYR A 111 -12.00 2.15 9.59
N GLU A 112 -11.77 2.73 10.77
CA GLU A 112 -12.17 4.12 11.04
C GLU A 112 -11.48 5.10 10.09
N LEU A 113 -10.25 4.79 9.69
CA LEU A 113 -9.47 5.58 8.74
C LEU A 113 -9.75 5.21 7.28
N GLY A 114 -10.77 4.40 7.05
CA GLY A 114 -11.26 4.13 5.71
C GLY A 114 -10.41 3.21 4.86
N VAL A 115 -9.77 2.19 5.46
CA VAL A 115 -9.07 1.20 4.65
C VAL A 115 -10.08 0.34 3.87
N ASN A 116 -9.66 -0.11 2.71
CA ASN A 116 -10.50 -0.93 1.84
C ASN A 116 -10.50 -2.40 2.27
N SER A 117 -9.43 -2.87 2.87
CA SER A 117 -9.36 -4.22 3.41
C SER A 117 -8.22 -4.34 4.42
N TYR A 118 -8.30 -5.35 5.28
CA TYR A 118 -7.30 -5.65 6.32
C TYR A 118 -6.99 -7.13 6.24
N ILE A 119 -5.77 -7.47 5.87
CA ILE A 119 -5.32 -8.85 5.69
C ILE A 119 -4.26 -9.15 6.74
N VAL A 120 -4.49 -10.19 7.56
CA VAL A 120 -3.58 -10.57 8.63
C VAL A 120 -2.60 -11.63 8.14
N LYS A 121 -1.31 -11.40 8.39
CA LYS A 121 -0.23 -12.36 8.16
C LYS A 121 0.00 -13.19 9.43
N PRO A 122 0.55 -14.40 9.36
CA PRO A 122 0.88 -15.13 8.14
C PRO A 122 -0.34 -15.79 7.54
N VAL A 123 -0.40 -15.85 6.22
CA VAL A 123 -1.42 -16.59 5.49
C VAL A 123 -0.73 -17.61 4.61
N LYS A 124 -1.44 -18.70 4.28
CA LYS A 124 -0.91 -19.67 3.32
C LYS A 124 -0.68 -18.97 1.99
N PHE A 125 0.39 -19.31 1.32
CA PHE A 125 0.80 -18.63 0.09
C PHE A 125 -0.33 -18.56 -0.92
N ASP A 126 -1.04 -19.66 -1.16
CA ASP A 126 -2.13 -19.70 -2.13
C ASP A 126 -3.28 -18.75 -1.75
N ASN A 127 -3.65 -18.75 -0.47
CA ASN A 127 -4.71 -17.86 0.03
C ASN A 127 -4.28 -16.41 -0.06
N PHE A 128 -3.04 -16.13 0.31
CA PHE A 128 -2.49 -14.78 0.23
C PHE A 128 -2.47 -14.28 -1.22
N ALA A 129 -1.96 -15.11 -2.14
CA ALA A 129 -1.89 -14.77 -3.55
C ALA A 129 -3.27 -14.53 -4.15
N GLU A 130 -4.25 -15.36 -3.77
CA GLU A 130 -5.62 -15.20 -4.26
C GLU A 130 -6.27 -13.91 -3.76
N ALA A 131 -6.07 -13.58 -2.48
CA ALA A 131 -6.58 -12.33 -1.91
C ALA A 131 -5.97 -11.12 -2.61
N ILE A 132 -4.66 -11.12 -2.81
CA ILE A 132 -3.97 -10.02 -3.51
C ILE A 132 -4.43 -9.93 -4.96
N LYS A 133 -4.58 -11.06 -5.63
CA LYS A 133 -5.08 -11.11 -7.00
C LYS A 133 -6.46 -10.45 -7.11
N ASN A 134 -7.37 -10.83 -6.24
CA ASN A 134 -8.74 -10.30 -6.28
C ASN A 134 -8.77 -8.80 -6.02
N LEU A 135 -8.00 -8.34 -5.03
CA LEU A 135 -7.90 -6.92 -4.71
C LEU A 135 -7.23 -6.15 -5.85
N GLY A 136 -6.12 -6.65 -6.37
CA GLY A 136 -5.42 -6.01 -7.47
C GLY A 136 -6.25 -5.97 -8.73
N PHE A 137 -6.89 -7.09 -9.07
CA PHE A 137 -7.75 -7.14 -10.25
C PHE A 137 -8.87 -6.10 -10.15
N TYR A 138 -9.57 -6.07 -9.00
CA TYR A 138 -10.66 -5.13 -8.81
C TYR A 138 -10.18 -3.67 -8.90
N TRP A 139 -9.15 -3.34 -8.13
CA TRP A 139 -8.69 -1.95 -8.01
C TRP A 139 -7.93 -1.46 -9.25
N LEU A 140 -7.19 -2.34 -9.94
CA LEU A 140 -6.37 -1.95 -11.08
C LEU A 140 -7.11 -2.01 -12.40
N LEU A 141 -8.06 -2.93 -12.55
CA LEU A 141 -8.73 -3.16 -13.82
C LEU A 141 -10.17 -2.69 -13.87
N LEU A 142 -10.91 -2.80 -12.75
CA LEU A 142 -12.35 -2.51 -12.72
C LEU A 142 -12.67 -1.19 -12.03
N ASN A 143 -11.84 -0.74 -11.11
CA ASN A 143 -12.13 0.45 -10.30
C ASN A 143 -11.56 1.70 -10.97
N GLN A 144 -12.36 2.77 -10.99
CA GLN A 144 -11.86 4.08 -11.42
C GLN A 144 -11.27 4.79 -10.20
N PRO A 145 -9.96 5.10 -10.21
CA PRO A 145 -9.38 5.81 -9.08
C PRO A 145 -9.96 7.21 -8.95
N PRO A 146 -10.14 7.71 -7.75
CA PRO A 146 -10.58 9.10 -7.55
C PRO A 146 -9.49 10.06 -8.03
N ILE A 147 -9.90 11.13 -8.66
CA ILE A 147 -8.97 12.09 -9.25
C ILE A 147 -9.05 13.41 -8.50
#